data_6e17a44d4709476565c42ea4e43a4137
#
_entry.id   6e17a44d4709476565c42ea4e43a4137
#
_cell.length_a   1.000
_cell.length_b   1.000
_cell.length_c   1.000
_cell.angle_alpha   90.00
_cell.angle_beta   90.00
_cell.angle_gamma   90.00
#
_symmetry.space_group_name_H-M   'P 1'
#
loop_
_entity.id
_entity.type
_entity.pdbx_description
1 polymer ?
#
loop_
_entity_poly.entity_id
_entity_poly.type
_entity_poly.pdbx_seq_one_letter_code
_entity_poly.pdbx_strand_id
1 'polypeptide(L)'
;MKEKTEIEIAGYRFKDEALLENALTHSSYLHEHVDEAARDFERLEFLGDAVVDLVVGEELFRRFPDATEGELTALRATLVSSAALAEVGRRLGLPERARLGRGEEDTGGRARVGLAASLYESVVGAIYMESGLDEASALVRRTMGDAIAATVTAPRKSPKTLLQEWAQAGHHPLPIYRTLDVSGPEHRRDFVVQVEVAGNVAQGSGPSKRVAEEAAAAKLMEVVTQ
;
A
#
# COMPACT_ATOMS: atom_id res chain seq x y z
N MET A 1 -16.65 29.49 30.16
CA MET A 1 -16.75 28.85 28.83
C MET A 1 -15.31 28.53 28.43
N LYS A 2 -14.92 27.24 28.44
CA LYS A 2 -13.64 26.85 27.81
C LYS A 2 -13.80 27.10 26.31
N GLU A 3 -12.88 27.85 25.70
CA GLU A 3 -12.79 27.92 24.24
C GLU A 3 -12.71 26.48 23.72
N LYS A 4 -13.69 26.07 22.90
CA LYS A 4 -13.62 24.81 22.17
C LYS A 4 -12.42 24.95 21.22
N THR A 5 -11.34 24.27 21.53
CA THR A 5 -10.20 24.17 20.61
C THR A 5 -10.68 23.31 19.45
N GLU A 6 -11.13 23.96 18.38
CA GLU A 6 -11.53 23.27 17.15
C GLU A 6 -10.31 22.53 16.61
N ILE A 7 -10.31 21.22 16.67
CA ILE A 7 -9.18 20.40 16.19
C ILE A 7 -9.37 20.13 14.71
N GLU A 8 -8.44 20.69 13.93
CA GLU A 8 -8.39 20.51 12.49
C GLU A 8 -7.29 19.51 12.11
N ILE A 9 -7.60 18.60 11.20
CA ILE A 9 -6.65 17.67 10.58
C ILE A 9 -6.73 17.82 9.07
N ALA A 10 -5.65 18.29 8.48
CA ALA A 10 -5.53 18.49 7.04
C ALA A 10 -6.72 19.22 6.40
N GLY A 11 -7.23 20.27 7.05
CA GLY A 11 -8.36 21.07 6.57
C GLY A 11 -9.74 20.49 6.86
N TYR A 12 -9.84 19.34 7.55
CA TYR A 12 -11.08 18.82 8.06
C TYR A 12 -11.23 19.20 9.54
N ARG A 13 -12.38 19.75 9.90
CA ARG A 13 -12.71 20.23 11.24
C ARG A 13 -13.73 19.29 11.88
N PHE A 14 -13.29 18.56 12.91
CA PHE A 14 -14.16 17.65 13.65
C PHE A 14 -15.24 18.39 14.46
N LYS A 15 -16.45 17.87 14.40
CA LYS A 15 -17.61 18.32 15.19
C LYS A 15 -17.76 17.51 16.47
N ASP A 16 -17.43 16.21 16.39
CA ASP A 16 -17.45 15.26 17.51
C ASP A 16 -16.02 15.05 18.03
N GLU A 17 -15.71 15.75 19.11
CA GLU A 17 -14.39 15.65 19.78
C GLU A 17 -14.13 14.24 20.29
N ALA A 18 -15.17 13.53 20.79
CA ALA A 18 -15.02 12.18 21.33
C ALA A 18 -14.68 11.17 20.22
N LEU A 19 -15.22 11.37 19.02
CA LEU A 19 -14.89 10.52 17.88
C LEU A 19 -13.43 10.69 17.46
N LEU A 20 -12.93 11.92 17.45
CA LEU A 20 -11.50 12.18 17.18
C LEU A 20 -10.60 11.63 18.29
N GLU A 21 -10.98 11.80 19.56
CA GLU A 21 -10.23 11.20 20.67
C GLU A 21 -10.13 9.67 20.52
N ASN A 22 -11.23 8.99 20.16
CA ASN A 22 -11.22 7.56 19.90
C ASN A 22 -10.25 7.22 18.74
N ALA A 23 -10.27 8.00 17.65
CA ALA A 23 -9.37 7.79 16.50
C ALA A 23 -7.89 7.97 16.84
N LEU A 24 -7.57 8.66 17.91
CA LEU A 24 -6.20 8.91 18.38
C LEU A 24 -5.83 8.12 19.66
N THR A 25 -6.69 7.25 20.16
CA THR A 25 -6.46 6.48 21.39
C THR A 25 -6.03 5.05 21.06
N HIS A 26 -4.80 4.68 21.46
CA HIS A 26 -4.29 3.32 21.37
C HIS A 26 -4.82 2.46 22.53
N SER A 27 -4.99 1.17 22.28
CA SER A 27 -5.49 0.21 23.29
C SER A 27 -4.68 0.19 24.60
N SER A 28 -3.35 0.42 24.53
CA SER A 28 -2.50 0.52 25.71
C SER A 28 -2.91 1.65 26.67
N TYR A 29 -3.44 2.75 26.14
CA TYR A 29 -3.92 3.86 26.97
C TYR A 29 -5.13 3.43 27.81
N LEU A 30 -6.07 2.71 27.22
CA LEU A 30 -7.28 2.24 27.92
C LEU A 30 -6.97 1.23 29.01
N HIS A 31 -5.93 0.42 28.86
CA HIS A 31 -5.50 -0.52 29.90
C HIS A 31 -5.02 0.20 31.17
N GLU A 32 -4.52 1.42 31.05
CA GLU A 32 -4.06 2.23 32.17
C GLU A 32 -5.15 3.20 32.70
N HIS A 33 -6.23 3.43 31.93
CA HIS A 33 -7.29 4.39 32.20
C HIS A 33 -8.68 3.74 32.11
N VAL A 34 -8.88 2.67 32.84
CA VAL A 34 -10.11 1.82 32.79
C VAL A 34 -11.41 2.54 33.14
N ASP A 35 -11.33 3.66 33.83
CA ASP A 35 -12.49 4.46 34.22
C ASP A 35 -12.94 5.44 33.13
N GLU A 36 -12.16 5.60 32.06
CA GLU A 36 -12.54 6.45 30.93
C GLU A 36 -13.48 5.70 29.97
N ALA A 37 -14.61 6.32 29.61
CA ALA A 37 -15.55 5.77 28.64
C ALA A 37 -15.06 5.91 27.18
N ALA A 38 -13.75 5.92 26.95
CA ALA A 38 -13.16 6.02 25.65
C ALA A 38 -13.10 4.65 24.95
N ARG A 39 -12.94 4.69 23.61
CA ARG A 39 -12.65 3.52 22.79
C ARG A 39 -11.29 3.70 22.14
N ASP A 40 -10.64 2.58 21.81
CA ASP A 40 -9.43 2.63 20.98
C ASP A 40 -9.77 2.87 19.50
N PHE A 41 -8.74 3.08 18.74
CA PHE A 41 -8.83 3.38 17.31
C PHE A 41 -9.07 2.15 16.43
N GLU A 42 -8.89 0.92 16.91
CA GLU A 42 -8.83 -0.30 16.06
C GLU A 42 -10.07 -0.48 15.15
N ARG A 43 -11.25 -0.18 15.67
CA ARG A 43 -12.47 -0.28 14.85
C ARG A 43 -12.58 0.82 13.79
N LEU A 44 -12.06 1.99 14.07
CA LEU A 44 -12.02 3.10 13.11
C LEU A 44 -10.92 2.86 12.06
N GLU A 45 -9.78 2.30 12.46
CA GLU A 45 -8.72 1.82 11.59
C GLU A 45 -9.27 0.81 10.58
N PHE A 46 -9.95 -0.25 11.05
CA PHE A 46 -10.57 -1.26 10.18
C PHE A 46 -11.49 -0.65 9.11
N LEU A 47 -12.30 0.34 9.50
CA LEU A 47 -13.19 1.02 8.57
C LEU A 47 -12.44 1.96 7.62
N GLY A 48 -11.45 2.67 8.17
CA GLY A 48 -10.64 3.62 7.42
C GLY A 48 -9.77 2.97 6.37
N ASP A 49 -9.18 1.80 6.67
CA ASP A 49 -8.45 0.98 5.70
C ASP A 49 -9.30 0.73 4.45
N ALA A 50 -10.54 0.24 4.63
CA ALA A 50 -11.46 0.01 3.52
C ALA A 50 -11.80 1.29 2.72
N VAL A 51 -11.91 2.44 3.39
CA VAL A 51 -12.17 3.74 2.74
C VAL A 51 -10.95 4.22 1.97
N VAL A 52 -9.74 4.11 2.53
CA VAL A 52 -8.48 4.47 1.86
C VAL A 52 -8.30 3.61 0.61
N ASP A 53 -8.48 2.29 0.73
CA ASP A 53 -8.40 1.35 -0.38
C ASP A 53 -9.38 1.69 -1.52
N LEU A 54 -10.62 2.01 -1.17
CA LEU A 54 -11.63 2.41 -2.14
C LEU A 54 -11.24 3.69 -2.89
N VAL A 55 -10.86 4.73 -2.15
CA VAL A 55 -10.54 6.04 -2.73
C VAL A 55 -9.29 5.98 -3.60
N VAL A 56 -8.23 5.33 -3.11
CA VAL A 56 -7.00 5.14 -3.91
C VAL A 56 -7.27 4.27 -5.13
N GLY A 57 -8.06 3.21 -4.98
CA GLY A 57 -8.47 2.36 -6.10
C GLY A 57 -9.24 3.13 -7.18
N GLU A 58 -10.20 3.98 -6.78
CA GLU A 58 -10.96 4.84 -7.70
C GLU A 58 -10.06 5.84 -8.45
N GLU A 59 -9.12 6.47 -7.74
CA GLU A 59 -8.18 7.41 -8.36
C GLU A 59 -7.26 6.72 -9.38
N LEU A 60 -6.74 5.54 -9.05
CA LEU A 60 -5.93 4.75 -9.96
C LEU A 60 -6.72 4.28 -11.17
N PHE A 61 -7.95 3.80 -10.98
CA PHE A 61 -8.84 3.36 -12.05
C PHE A 61 -9.11 4.48 -13.07
N ARG A 62 -9.37 5.70 -12.57
CA ARG A 62 -9.60 6.87 -13.44
C ARG A 62 -8.33 7.34 -14.13
N ARG A 63 -7.18 7.26 -13.46
CA ARG A 63 -5.91 7.75 -13.97
C ARG A 63 -5.29 6.83 -15.01
N PHE A 64 -5.51 5.52 -14.90
CA PHE A 64 -4.92 4.50 -15.76
C PHE A 64 -6.00 3.66 -16.45
N PRO A 65 -6.74 4.23 -17.44
CA PRO A 65 -7.88 3.56 -18.07
C PRO A 65 -7.49 2.27 -18.82
N ASP A 66 -6.23 2.17 -19.26
CA ASP A 66 -5.72 1.01 -20.00
C ASP A 66 -4.97 0.00 -19.13
N ALA A 67 -4.85 0.26 -17.81
CA ALA A 67 -4.17 -0.65 -16.90
C ALA A 67 -5.03 -1.88 -16.60
N THR A 68 -4.37 -3.02 -16.51
CA THR A 68 -5.01 -4.27 -16.08
C THR A 68 -5.33 -4.24 -14.59
N GLU A 69 -6.22 -5.14 -14.16
CA GLU A 69 -6.55 -5.33 -12.74
C GLU A 69 -5.29 -5.60 -11.90
N GLY A 70 -4.39 -6.47 -12.38
CA GLY A 70 -3.14 -6.78 -11.69
C GLY A 70 -2.21 -5.57 -11.51
N GLU A 71 -2.13 -4.69 -12.52
CA GLU A 71 -1.35 -3.45 -12.45
C GLU A 71 -1.97 -2.46 -11.44
N LEU A 72 -3.28 -2.27 -11.49
CA LEU A 72 -3.98 -1.41 -10.53
C LEU A 72 -3.83 -1.93 -9.10
N THR A 73 -3.91 -3.25 -8.90
CA THR A 73 -3.70 -3.89 -7.59
C THR A 73 -2.28 -3.69 -7.08
N ALA A 74 -1.25 -3.83 -7.92
CA ALA A 74 0.14 -3.60 -7.54
C ALA A 74 0.41 -2.13 -7.17
N LEU A 75 -0.16 -1.18 -7.93
CA LEU A 75 -0.06 0.25 -7.63
C LEU A 75 -0.75 0.58 -6.31
N ARG A 76 -1.97 0.11 -6.12
CA ARG A 76 -2.71 0.31 -4.87
C ARG A 76 -1.91 -0.22 -3.68
N ALA A 77 -1.46 -1.47 -3.72
CA ALA A 77 -0.67 -2.08 -2.65
C ALA A 77 0.60 -1.27 -2.27
N THR A 78 1.20 -0.58 -3.22
CA THR A 78 2.34 0.31 -2.95
C THR A 78 1.89 1.57 -2.21
N LEU A 79 0.83 2.21 -2.68
CA LEU A 79 0.33 3.49 -2.14
C LEU A 79 -0.32 3.34 -0.77
N VAL A 80 -0.99 2.21 -0.50
CA VAL A 80 -1.63 1.92 0.80
C VAL A 80 -0.77 1.04 1.71
N SER A 81 0.51 0.83 1.38
CA SER A 81 1.41 0.12 2.28
C SER A 81 1.56 0.85 3.61
N SER A 82 1.75 0.10 4.71
CA SER A 82 1.95 0.70 6.04
C SER A 82 3.07 1.74 6.05
N ALA A 83 4.11 1.58 5.23
CA ALA A 83 5.19 2.57 5.11
C ALA A 83 4.70 3.88 4.48
N ALA A 84 3.91 3.81 3.41
CA ALA A 84 3.36 4.98 2.73
C ALA A 84 2.33 5.72 3.60
N LEU A 85 1.40 4.99 4.22
CA LEU A 85 0.40 5.58 5.12
C LEU A 85 1.04 6.19 6.37
N ALA A 86 2.09 5.55 6.93
CA ALA A 86 2.84 6.09 8.05
C ALA A 86 3.53 7.42 7.72
N GLU A 87 4.02 7.58 6.51
CA GLU A 87 4.61 8.86 6.08
C GLU A 87 3.54 9.96 6.06
N VAL A 88 2.34 9.66 5.56
CA VAL A 88 1.21 10.59 5.61
C VAL A 88 0.84 10.91 7.07
N GLY A 89 0.69 9.89 7.91
CA GLY A 89 0.35 10.06 9.32
C GLY A 89 1.35 10.94 10.08
N ARG A 90 2.66 10.74 9.85
CA ARG A 90 3.72 11.58 10.44
C ARG A 90 3.70 13.02 9.92
N ARG A 91 3.50 13.22 8.62
CA ARG A 91 3.39 14.56 8.04
C ARG A 91 2.21 15.34 8.61
N LEU A 92 1.16 14.65 9.02
CA LEU A 92 -0.02 15.24 9.68
C LEU A 92 0.17 15.42 11.21
N GLY A 93 1.28 14.97 11.78
CA GLY A 93 1.55 15.04 13.23
C GLY A 93 0.62 14.14 14.04
N LEU A 94 0.11 13.04 13.47
CA LEU A 94 -0.82 12.15 14.17
C LEU A 94 -0.16 11.39 15.33
N PRO A 95 1.08 10.85 15.18
CA PRO A 95 1.75 10.18 16.28
C PRO A 95 1.91 11.08 17.52
N GLU A 96 2.19 12.36 17.35
CA GLU A 96 2.36 13.32 18.45
C GLU A 96 1.06 13.59 19.21
N ARG A 97 -0.07 13.40 18.54
CA ARG A 97 -1.43 13.56 19.11
C ARG A 97 -2.00 12.28 19.71
N ALA A 98 -1.33 11.14 19.47
CA ALA A 98 -1.84 9.85 19.93
C ALA A 98 -1.77 9.72 21.46
N ARG A 99 -2.84 9.14 22.04
CA ARG A 99 -2.92 8.77 23.45
C ARG A 99 -2.39 7.35 23.60
N LEU A 100 -1.22 7.22 24.22
CA LEU A 100 -0.53 5.94 24.46
C LEU A 100 -0.45 5.67 25.97
N GLY A 101 -0.45 4.40 26.36
CA GLY A 101 -0.05 4.00 27.70
C GLY A 101 1.46 4.21 27.90
N ARG A 102 1.90 4.38 29.16
CA ARG A 102 3.31 4.63 29.50
C ARG A 102 4.23 3.53 28.98
N GLY A 103 3.82 2.26 29.13
CA GLY A 103 4.61 1.14 28.65
C GLY A 103 4.85 1.17 27.13
N GLU A 104 3.86 1.56 26.36
CA GLU A 104 3.99 1.72 24.90
C GLU A 104 4.86 2.93 24.55
N GLU A 105 4.69 4.04 25.25
CA GLU A 105 5.52 5.24 25.09
C GLU A 105 7.00 4.96 25.39
N ASP A 106 7.29 4.33 26.53
CA ASP A 106 8.65 4.02 27.01
C ASP A 106 9.40 3.07 26.06
N THR A 107 8.67 2.22 25.32
CA THR A 107 9.25 1.32 24.32
C THR A 107 9.35 1.93 22.92
N GLY A 108 9.09 3.22 22.77
CA GLY A 108 9.19 3.96 21.51
C GLY A 108 8.02 3.69 20.57
N GLY A 109 6.85 3.30 21.10
CA GLY A 109 5.65 3.01 20.33
C GLY A 109 5.25 4.12 19.38
N ARG A 110 5.38 5.40 19.83
CA ARG A 110 5.09 6.59 19.04
C ARG A 110 5.86 6.68 17.72
N ALA A 111 7.09 6.16 17.68
CA ALA A 111 7.92 6.16 16.47
C ALA A 111 7.64 4.99 15.52
N ARG A 112 6.82 4.02 15.92
CA ARG A 112 6.54 2.83 15.11
C ARG A 112 5.81 3.19 13.82
N VAL A 113 6.21 2.55 12.72
CA VAL A 113 5.56 2.69 11.42
C VAL A 113 4.10 2.27 11.49
N GLY A 114 3.82 1.12 12.13
CA GLY A 114 2.44 0.62 12.27
C GLY A 114 1.52 1.63 12.95
N LEU A 115 1.93 2.22 14.08
CA LEU A 115 1.11 3.21 14.77
C LEU A 115 0.74 4.39 13.87
N ALA A 116 1.72 4.95 13.16
CA ALA A 116 1.47 6.12 12.31
C ALA A 116 0.52 5.79 11.14
N ALA A 117 0.59 4.57 10.59
CA ALA A 117 -0.33 4.10 9.55
C ALA A 117 -1.75 3.91 10.12
N SER A 118 -1.88 3.16 11.23
CA SER A 118 -3.17 2.90 11.89
C SER A 118 -3.89 4.18 12.32
N LEU A 119 -3.15 5.17 12.80
CA LEU A 119 -3.70 6.49 13.14
C LEU A 119 -4.24 7.23 11.92
N TYR A 120 -3.56 7.14 10.78
CA TYR A 120 -4.08 7.75 9.56
C TYR A 120 -5.38 7.08 9.10
N GLU A 121 -5.41 5.76 9.05
CA GLU A 121 -6.61 5.00 8.71
C GLU A 121 -7.74 5.28 9.70
N SER A 122 -7.47 5.31 11.00
CA SER A 122 -8.50 5.59 12.00
C SER A 122 -9.10 6.99 11.89
N VAL A 123 -8.28 8.00 11.57
CA VAL A 123 -8.76 9.37 11.30
C VAL A 123 -9.65 9.41 10.05
N VAL A 124 -9.28 8.70 8.99
CA VAL A 124 -10.14 8.56 7.79
C VAL A 124 -11.45 7.88 8.15
N GLY A 125 -11.41 6.80 8.94
CA GLY A 125 -12.60 6.11 9.43
C GLY A 125 -13.50 6.99 10.29
N ALA A 126 -12.92 7.82 11.16
CA ALA A 126 -13.65 8.79 11.97
C ALA A 126 -14.37 9.85 11.10
N ILE A 127 -13.68 10.42 10.12
CA ILE A 127 -14.28 11.39 9.19
C ILE A 127 -15.41 10.74 8.39
N TYR A 128 -15.21 9.49 7.95
CA TYR A 128 -16.26 8.74 7.27
C TYR A 128 -17.50 8.57 8.16
N MET A 129 -17.32 8.23 9.43
CA MET A 129 -18.42 8.05 10.39
C MET A 129 -19.14 9.37 10.70
N GLU A 130 -18.42 10.48 10.74
CA GLU A 130 -18.99 11.79 11.06
C GLU A 130 -19.67 12.45 9.84
N SER A 131 -19.07 12.37 8.65
CA SER A 131 -19.44 13.19 7.50
C SER A 131 -19.57 12.41 6.18
N GLY A 132 -19.41 11.10 6.21
CA GLY A 132 -19.59 10.24 5.05
C GLY A 132 -18.41 10.18 4.08
N LEU A 133 -18.64 9.50 2.96
CA LEU A 133 -17.58 9.16 2.00
C LEU A 133 -16.98 10.39 1.31
N ASP A 134 -17.76 11.41 1.03
CA ASP A 134 -17.29 12.58 0.27
C ASP A 134 -16.17 13.32 1.02
N GLU A 135 -16.37 13.58 2.33
CA GLU A 135 -15.37 14.26 3.16
C GLU A 135 -14.14 13.38 3.43
N ALA A 136 -14.35 12.09 3.69
CA ALA A 136 -13.25 11.13 3.83
C ALA A 136 -12.42 11.05 2.54
N SER A 137 -13.07 10.97 1.39
CA SER A 137 -12.42 10.99 0.08
C SER A 137 -11.65 12.28 -0.17
N ALA A 138 -12.22 13.43 0.21
CA ALA A 138 -11.55 14.72 0.07
C ALA A 138 -10.27 14.78 0.92
N LEU A 139 -10.29 14.21 2.14
CA LEU A 139 -9.08 14.10 2.97
C LEU A 139 -8.02 13.21 2.30
N VAL A 140 -8.39 12.00 1.88
CA VAL A 140 -7.45 11.06 1.23
C VAL A 140 -6.83 11.69 0.00
N ARG A 141 -7.61 12.30 -0.90
CA ARG A 141 -7.10 12.98 -2.08
C ARG A 141 -6.16 14.13 -1.74
N ARG A 142 -6.46 14.92 -0.72
CA ARG A 142 -5.63 16.05 -0.28
C ARG A 142 -4.31 15.59 0.33
N THR A 143 -4.31 14.49 1.07
CA THR A 143 -3.14 14.01 1.80
C THR A 143 -2.27 13.03 1.01
N MET A 144 -2.84 12.29 0.08
CA MET A 144 -2.15 11.31 -0.76
C MET A 144 -2.05 11.72 -2.23
N GLY A 145 -2.67 12.83 -2.64
CA GLY A 145 -2.75 13.25 -4.04
C GLY A 145 -1.40 13.38 -4.73
N ASP A 146 -0.38 13.92 -4.05
CA ASP A 146 0.98 14.04 -4.58
C ASP A 146 1.62 12.66 -4.80
N ALA A 147 1.43 11.72 -3.88
CA ALA A 147 1.93 10.35 -4.02
C ALA A 147 1.23 9.62 -5.17
N ILE A 148 -0.08 9.77 -5.30
CA ILE A 148 -0.86 9.24 -6.42
C ILE A 148 -0.43 9.91 -7.74
N ALA A 149 -0.20 11.23 -7.71
CA ALA A 149 0.25 11.98 -8.88
C ALA A 149 1.67 11.61 -9.32
N ALA A 150 2.57 11.34 -8.37
CA ALA A 150 3.94 10.90 -8.63
C ALA A 150 4.01 9.49 -9.25
N THR A 151 2.93 8.73 -9.20
CA THR A 151 2.79 7.45 -9.91
C THR A 151 2.69 7.75 -11.42
N VAL A 152 3.84 7.87 -12.07
CA VAL A 152 3.97 8.42 -13.45
C VAL A 152 3.52 7.43 -14.50
N THR A 153 3.59 6.14 -14.22
CA THR A 153 3.17 5.06 -15.12
C THR A 153 2.58 3.92 -14.31
N ALA A 154 1.54 3.28 -14.84
CA ALA A 154 1.21 1.93 -14.40
C ALA A 154 2.50 1.09 -14.42
N PRO A 155 2.73 0.19 -13.45
CA PRO A 155 3.89 -0.68 -13.49
C PRO A 155 3.93 -1.32 -14.88
N ARG A 156 5.07 -1.19 -15.56
CA ARG A 156 5.20 -1.92 -16.83
C ARG A 156 4.94 -3.39 -16.51
N LYS A 157 4.05 -4.00 -17.28
CA LYS A 157 3.81 -5.44 -17.18
C LYS A 157 5.16 -6.15 -17.11
N SER A 158 5.31 -7.06 -16.17
CA SER A 158 6.54 -7.82 -16.09
C SER A 158 6.77 -8.56 -17.43
N PRO A 159 8.01 -8.75 -17.84
CA PRO A 159 8.31 -9.53 -19.04
C PRO A 159 7.64 -10.90 -19.05
N LYS A 160 7.50 -11.53 -17.89
CA LYS A 160 6.77 -12.80 -17.75
C LYS A 160 5.28 -12.64 -18.06
N THR A 161 4.65 -11.59 -17.57
CA THR A 161 3.24 -11.28 -17.84
C THR A 161 3.03 -10.99 -19.32
N LEU A 162 3.89 -10.17 -19.93
CA LEU A 162 3.82 -9.87 -21.36
C LEU A 162 3.96 -11.12 -22.23
N LEU A 163 4.91 -12.02 -21.88
CA LEU A 163 5.12 -13.26 -22.61
C LEU A 163 3.93 -14.23 -22.46
N GLN A 164 3.30 -14.27 -21.29
CA GLN A 164 2.11 -15.06 -21.05
C GLN A 164 0.91 -14.55 -21.87
N GLU A 165 0.69 -13.24 -21.88
CA GLU A 165 -0.38 -12.60 -22.66
C GLU A 165 -0.18 -12.82 -24.16
N TRP A 166 1.06 -12.67 -24.64
CA TRP A 166 1.42 -12.96 -26.01
C TRP A 166 1.09 -14.43 -26.39
N ALA A 167 1.47 -15.36 -25.54
CA ALA A 167 1.16 -16.77 -25.76
C ALA A 167 -0.36 -17.04 -25.80
N GLN A 168 -1.11 -16.44 -24.88
CA GLN A 168 -2.57 -16.58 -24.83
C GLN A 168 -3.23 -15.95 -26.06
N ALA A 169 -2.83 -14.76 -26.46
CA ALA A 169 -3.35 -14.08 -27.66
C ALA A 169 -3.09 -14.87 -28.95
N GLY A 170 -1.93 -15.54 -29.03
CA GLY A 170 -1.56 -16.41 -30.15
C GLY A 170 -2.09 -17.84 -30.05
N HIS A 171 -2.92 -18.17 -29.04
CA HIS A 171 -3.39 -19.54 -28.74
C HIS A 171 -2.25 -20.55 -28.59
N HIS A 172 -1.09 -20.09 -28.10
CA HIS A 172 0.06 -20.95 -27.80
C HIS A 172 -0.02 -21.53 -26.39
N PRO A 173 0.70 -22.64 -26.12
CA PRO A 173 0.91 -23.11 -24.75
C PRO A 173 1.54 -22.03 -23.87
N LEU A 174 1.26 -22.08 -22.56
CA LEU A 174 1.89 -21.14 -21.60
C LEU A 174 3.41 -21.30 -21.58
N PRO A 175 4.17 -20.21 -21.33
CA PRO A 175 5.64 -20.26 -21.21
C PRO A 175 6.08 -21.23 -20.11
N ILE A 176 7.07 -22.09 -20.42
CA ILE A 176 7.64 -23.05 -19.48
C ILE A 176 9.03 -22.55 -19.06
N TYR A 177 9.26 -22.43 -17.75
CA TYR A 177 10.53 -21.99 -17.18
C TYR A 177 11.28 -23.18 -16.55
N ARG A 178 12.56 -23.33 -16.88
CA ARG A 178 13.45 -24.37 -16.33
C ARG A 178 14.73 -23.74 -15.82
N THR A 179 15.10 -24.01 -14.56
CA THR A 179 16.41 -23.61 -14.04
C THR A 179 17.46 -24.54 -14.65
N LEU A 180 18.44 -23.95 -15.33
CA LEU A 180 19.54 -24.67 -15.96
C LEU A 180 20.74 -24.80 -15.04
N ASP A 181 21.03 -23.74 -14.27
CA ASP A 181 22.18 -23.70 -13.39
C ASP A 181 21.91 -22.82 -12.15
N VAL A 182 22.58 -23.15 -11.06
CA VAL A 182 22.63 -22.35 -9.83
C VAL A 182 24.06 -22.36 -9.33
N SER A 183 24.76 -21.26 -9.42
CA SER A 183 26.17 -21.12 -9.04
C SER A 183 26.37 -20.06 -7.94
N GLY A 184 27.59 -20.01 -7.40
CA GLY A 184 27.97 -19.06 -6.35
C GLY A 184 27.66 -19.51 -4.92
N PRO A 185 28.26 -18.85 -3.91
CA PRO A 185 28.07 -19.15 -2.50
C PRO A 185 26.65 -18.77 -2.03
N GLU A 186 26.19 -19.33 -0.91
CA GLU A 186 24.80 -19.16 -0.40
C GLU A 186 24.31 -17.72 -0.31
N HIS A 187 25.17 -16.80 0.02
CA HIS A 187 24.87 -15.36 0.17
C HIS A 187 24.99 -14.57 -1.15
N ARG A 188 25.43 -15.23 -2.25
CA ARG A 188 25.59 -14.60 -3.57
C ARG A 188 25.38 -15.62 -4.69
N ARG A 189 24.20 -16.24 -4.71
CA ARG A 189 23.81 -17.18 -5.77
C ARG A 189 23.53 -16.44 -7.06
N ASP A 190 23.89 -17.08 -8.17
CA ASP A 190 23.45 -16.68 -9.51
C ASP A 190 22.65 -17.84 -10.12
N PHE A 191 21.51 -17.50 -10.69
CA PHE A 191 20.58 -18.45 -11.30
C PHE A 191 20.58 -18.24 -12.81
N VAL A 192 20.62 -19.32 -13.57
CA VAL A 192 20.41 -19.32 -15.02
C VAL A 192 19.10 -20.05 -15.30
N VAL A 193 18.16 -19.37 -15.92
CA VAL A 193 16.84 -19.91 -16.26
C VAL A 193 16.61 -19.83 -17.76
N GLN A 194 16.04 -20.89 -18.32
CA GLN A 194 15.55 -20.95 -19.68
C GLN A 194 14.02 -20.82 -19.66
N VAL A 195 13.49 -20.06 -20.62
CA VAL A 195 12.05 -20.04 -20.94
C VAL A 195 11.84 -20.59 -22.34
N GLU A 196 10.76 -21.33 -22.52
CA GLU A 196 10.33 -21.89 -23.79
C GLU A 196 8.85 -21.63 -24.02
N VAL A 197 8.48 -21.15 -25.22
CA VAL A 197 7.09 -20.98 -25.67
C VAL A 197 7.01 -21.04 -27.18
N ALA A 198 6.04 -21.77 -27.72
CA ALA A 198 5.79 -21.90 -29.18
C ALA A 198 7.08 -22.22 -29.99
N GLY A 199 7.93 -23.07 -29.47
CA GLY A 199 9.19 -23.46 -30.12
C GLY A 199 10.32 -22.43 -30.02
N ASN A 200 10.09 -21.27 -29.44
CA ASN A 200 11.11 -20.25 -29.19
C ASN A 200 11.69 -20.44 -27.78
N VAL A 201 13.00 -20.18 -27.64
CA VAL A 201 13.74 -20.40 -26.40
C VAL A 201 14.63 -19.18 -26.13
N ALA A 202 14.69 -18.74 -24.86
CA ALA A 202 15.66 -17.74 -24.39
C ALA A 202 16.16 -18.06 -22.99
N GLN A 203 17.32 -17.50 -22.63
CA GLN A 203 17.92 -17.69 -21.32
C GLN A 203 18.16 -16.36 -20.64
N GLY A 204 17.95 -16.32 -19.32
CA GLY A 204 18.23 -15.17 -18.46
C GLY A 204 18.95 -15.59 -17.20
N SER A 205 19.69 -14.66 -16.60
CA SER A 205 20.41 -14.88 -15.35
C SER A 205 20.08 -13.79 -14.33
N GLY A 206 20.28 -14.10 -13.04
CA GLY A 206 20.08 -13.13 -11.98
C GLY A 206 20.28 -13.69 -10.58
N PRO A 207 20.36 -12.82 -9.57
CA PRO A 207 20.67 -13.18 -8.18
C PRO A 207 19.55 -13.97 -7.48
N SER A 208 18.40 -14.13 -8.13
CA SER A 208 17.32 -15.00 -7.67
C SER A 208 16.63 -15.65 -8.87
N LYS A 209 15.96 -16.79 -8.61
CA LYS A 209 15.19 -17.50 -9.64
C LYS A 209 14.18 -16.55 -10.32
N ARG A 210 13.48 -15.71 -9.56
CA ARG A 210 12.52 -14.74 -10.09
C ARG A 210 13.18 -13.74 -11.05
N VAL A 211 14.32 -13.17 -10.68
CA VAL A 211 15.05 -12.21 -11.54
C VAL A 211 15.54 -12.88 -12.81
N ALA A 212 16.07 -14.11 -12.72
CA ALA A 212 16.51 -14.87 -13.89
C ALA A 212 15.33 -15.23 -14.84
N GLU A 213 14.17 -15.59 -14.30
CA GLU A 213 12.96 -15.83 -15.08
C GLU A 213 12.46 -14.58 -15.81
N GLU A 214 12.47 -13.42 -15.14
CA GLU A 214 12.10 -12.13 -15.76
C GLU A 214 13.09 -11.74 -16.88
N ALA A 215 14.38 -11.95 -16.65
CA ALA A 215 15.41 -11.69 -17.66
C ALA A 215 15.28 -12.63 -18.88
N ALA A 216 14.94 -13.89 -18.67
CA ALA A 216 14.70 -14.85 -19.75
C ALA A 216 13.45 -14.46 -20.55
N ALA A 217 12.36 -14.09 -19.87
CA ALA A 217 11.13 -13.66 -20.52
C ALA A 217 11.32 -12.37 -21.34
N ALA A 218 12.06 -11.39 -20.81
CA ALA A 218 12.38 -10.14 -21.53
C ALA A 218 13.09 -10.43 -22.87
N LYS A 219 14.10 -11.28 -22.85
CA LYS A 219 14.82 -11.65 -24.07
C LYS A 219 13.94 -12.41 -25.08
N LEU A 220 13.06 -13.28 -24.57
CA LEU A 220 12.15 -14.02 -25.45
C LEU A 220 11.12 -13.10 -26.10
N MET A 221 10.61 -12.12 -25.34
CA MET A 221 9.69 -11.10 -25.89
C MET A 221 10.32 -10.33 -27.04
N GLU A 222 11.59 -9.96 -26.97
CA GLU A 222 12.33 -9.31 -28.08
C GLU A 222 12.36 -10.16 -29.36
N VAL A 223 12.40 -11.49 -29.19
CA VAL A 223 12.41 -12.42 -30.34
C VAL A 223 11.04 -12.62 -30.95
N VAL A 224 10.00 -12.76 -30.11
CA VAL A 224 8.64 -13.11 -30.60
C VAL A 224 7.80 -11.90 -31.04
N THR A 225 8.29 -10.68 -30.79
CA THR A 225 7.64 -9.43 -31.22
C THR A 225 8.31 -8.77 -32.43
N GLN A 226 9.36 -9.39 -32.99
CA GLN A 226 9.96 -9.02 -34.27
C GLN A 226 9.19 -9.65 -35.43
#